data_a6a901173433e48e3d1ca3e95bebeb7f
#
_entry.id   a6a901173433e48e3d1ca3e95bebeb7f
#
_cell.length_a   1.000
_cell.length_b   1.000
_cell.length_c   1.000
_cell.angle_alpha   90.00
_cell.angle_beta   90.00
_cell.angle_gamma   90.00
#
_symmetry.space_group_name_H-M   'P 1'
#
loop_
_entity.id
_entity.type
_entity.pdbx_description
1 polymer ?
#
loop_
_entity_poly.entity_id
_entity_poly.type
_entity_poly.pdbx_seq_one_letter_code
_entity_poly.pdbx_strand_id
1 'polypeptide(L)'
;IDIELLKPNQLTDKAIQICDSERLGTFIPAHLPFRRWEFMIHEGEDKEQFNSDEIIHRLINKWLSPSEYKIIRKAIYQFHSVLASKFRIGNCFLMGDAAHQNPPFMGEGLMSGYRDAYNLSWKLACVLKDNCSDELLDSYELERKPHAKFVVENSAGIGELMEAYADAKDPNDVPEELVSKGYGSFVLPDLDEGLFYGGKAIKEMFAGQLF
;
A
#
# COMPACT_ATOMS: atom_id res chain seq x y z
N ILE A 1 9.76 -9.34 7.33
CA ILE A 1 10.06 -10.18 8.49
C ILE A 1 8.81 -10.26 9.34
N ASP A 2 8.23 -11.44 9.47
CA ASP A 2 7.13 -11.70 10.40
C ASP A 2 7.65 -12.44 11.63
N ILE A 3 7.26 -11.98 12.79
CA ILE A 3 7.63 -12.59 14.06
C ILE A 3 6.40 -12.95 14.91
N GLU A 4 6.58 -13.92 15.78
CA GLU A 4 5.66 -14.24 16.86
C GLU A 4 6.27 -13.80 18.19
N LEU A 5 5.55 -13.00 18.95
CA LEU A 5 5.96 -12.58 20.29
C LEU A 5 5.82 -13.72 21.27
N LEU A 6 6.87 -13.99 22.03
CA LEU A 6 6.89 -15.02 23.08
C LEU A 6 6.45 -14.48 24.44
N LYS A 7 6.37 -13.15 24.58
CA LYS A 7 5.97 -12.46 25.82
C LYS A 7 5.17 -11.19 25.48
N PRO A 8 4.29 -10.73 26.37
CA PRO A 8 3.71 -9.40 26.26
C PRO A 8 4.81 -8.34 26.19
N ASN A 9 4.63 -7.32 25.37
CA ASN A 9 5.56 -6.21 25.21
C ASN A 9 4.80 -4.87 25.14
N GLN A 10 5.56 -3.78 25.09
CA GLN A 10 5.05 -2.41 25.01
C GLN A 10 5.13 -1.80 23.61
N LEU A 11 5.27 -2.64 22.57
CA LEU A 11 5.21 -2.14 21.20
C LEU A 11 3.84 -1.51 20.93
N THR A 12 3.87 -0.45 20.15
CA THR A 12 2.64 0.22 19.71
C THR A 12 1.72 -0.70 18.93
N ASP A 13 0.44 -0.42 18.96
CA ASP A 13 -0.60 -1.02 18.12
C ASP A 13 -0.88 -0.22 16.84
N LYS A 14 -0.03 0.78 16.53
CA LYS A 14 -0.11 1.58 15.32
C LYS A 14 0.95 1.17 14.31
N ALA A 15 0.61 1.18 13.03
CA ALA A 15 1.59 1.09 11.96
C ALA A 15 2.46 2.35 11.97
N ILE A 16 3.77 2.17 11.76
CA ILE A 16 4.76 3.24 11.80
C ILE A 16 5.64 3.14 10.55
N GLN A 17 5.82 4.27 9.86
CA GLN A 17 6.88 4.43 8.88
C GLN A 17 8.17 4.85 9.61
N ILE A 18 9.23 4.09 9.39
CA ILE A 18 10.53 4.29 10.03
C ILE A 18 11.42 5.06 9.06
N CYS A 19 11.56 6.36 9.30
CA CYS A 19 12.37 7.24 8.47
C CYS A 19 13.78 7.38 9.11
N ASP A 20 14.51 6.28 9.20
CA ASP A 20 15.86 6.22 9.75
C ASP A 20 16.87 6.44 8.62
N SER A 21 17.80 7.38 8.79
CA SER A 21 18.82 7.70 7.78
C SER A 21 19.76 6.54 7.43
N GLU A 22 19.91 5.56 8.35
CA GLU A 22 20.65 4.34 8.04
C GLU A 22 19.80 3.37 7.20
N ARG A 23 18.48 3.29 7.48
CA ARG A 23 17.60 2.36 6.80
C ARG A 23 16.12 2.67 6.99
N LEU A 24 15.45 2.91 5.89
CA LEU A 24 14.01 3.03 5.86
C LEU A 24 13.33 1.71 6.21
N GLY A 25 12.19 1.80 6.86
CA GLY A 25 11.40 0.62 7.18
C GLY A 25 9.95 0.94 7.52
N THR A 26 9.19 -0.11 7.74
CA THR A 26 7.81 -0.03 8.21
C THR A 26 7.60 -1.04 9.34
N PHE A 27 6.96 -0.62 10.41
CA PHE A 27 6.45 -1.52 11.45
C PHE A 27 4.94 -1.67 11.30
N ILE A 28 4.46 -2.91 11.32
CA ILE A 28 3.04 -3.24 11.21
C ILE A 28 2.62 -4.09 12.41
N PRO A 29 1.70 -3.58 13.24
CA PRO A 29 1.18 -4.32 14.39
C PRO A 29 0.11 -5.32 13.93
N ALA A 30 0.53 -6.40 13.28
CA ALA A 30 -0.37 -7.48 12.92
C ALA A 30 -1.13 -7.99 14.15
N HIS A 31 -2.18 -8.80 13.94
CA HIS A 31 -2.95 -9.39 15.05
C HIS A 31 -2.03 -10.11 16.03
N LEU A 32 -2.18 -9.86 17.34
CA LEU A 32 -1.41 -10.53 18.38
C LEU A 32 -1.48 -12.07 18.23
N PRO A 33 -0.37 -12.79 18.46
CA PRO A 33 0.95 -12.34 18.93
C PRO A 33 1.91 -11.90 17.80
N PHE A 34 1.43 -11.65 16.62
CA PHE A 34 2.26 -11.40 15.44
C PHE A 34 2.63 -9.94 15.27
N ARG A 35 3.86 -9.69 14.77
CA ARG A 35 4.37 -8.38 14.39
C ARG A 35 5.14 -8.50 13.09
N ARG A 36 5.17 -7.42 12.31
CA ARG A 36 5.92 -7.35 11.05
C ARG A 36 6.81 -6.13 11.02
N TRP A 37 8.03 -6.34 10.56
CA TRP A 37 8.91 -5.27 10.09
C TRP A 37 9.23 -5.47 8.62
N GLU A 38 9.30 -4.38 7.91
CA GLU A 38 9.80 -4.31 6.55
C GLU A 38 10.98 -3.35 6.55
N PHE A 39 12.10 -3.75 6.00
CA PHE A 39 13.30 -2.93 5.91
C PHE A 39 13.76 -2.84 4.46
N MET A 40 14.13 -1.63 4.05
CA MET A 40 14.69 -1.39 2.74
C MET A 40 16.03 -2.13 2.60
N ILE A 41 16.23 -2.80 1.50
CA ILE A 41 17.52 -3.34 1.07
C ILE A 41 18.12 -2.33 0.10
N HIS A 42 19.31 -1.84 0.40
CA HIS A 42 19.98 -0.86 -0.46
C HIS A 42 20.56 -1.51 -1.71
N GLU A 43 20.77 -0.71 -2.74
CA GLU A 43 21.43 -1.15 -3.95
C GLU A 43 22.84 -1.64 -3.64
N GLY A 44 23.19 -2.82 -4.17
CA GLY A 44 24.50 -3.46 -3.92
C GLY A 44 24.59 -4.34 -2.68
N GLU A 45 23.56 -4.34 -1.79
CA GLU A 45 23.52 -5.29 -0.68
C GLU A 45 23.18 -6.71 -1.16
N ASP A 46 23.87 -7.70 -0.59
CA ASP A 46 23.60 -9.11 -0.86
C ASP A 46 22.27 -9.55 -0.21
N LYS A 47 21.30 -9.85 -1.04
CA LYS A 47 19.95 -10.23 -0.61
C LYS A 47 19.92 -11.49 0.23
N GLU A 48 20.75 -12.49 -0.07
CA GLU A 48 20.81 -13.74 0.70
C GLU A 48 21.40 -13.49 2.08
N GLN A 49 22.50 -12.75 2.15
CA GLN A 49 23.10 -12.34 3.41
C GLN A 49 22.12 -11.48 4.23
N PHE A 50 21.39 -10.56 3.58
CA PHE A 50 20.42 -9.71 4.26
C PHE A 50 19.26 -10.50 4.87
N ASN A 51 18.93 -11.65 4.31
CA ASN A 51 17.89 -12.55 4.82
C ASN A 51 18.37 -13.53 5.92
N SER A 52 19.60 -13.36 6.42
CA SER A 52 20.12 -14.17 7.53
C SER A 52 19.48 -13.80 8.87
N ASP A 53 19.36 -14.77 9.77
CA ASP A 53 18.79 -14.52 11.11
C ASP A 53 19.64 -13.52 11.91
N GLU A 54 20.96 -13.53 11.72
CA GLU A 54 21.88 -12.60 12.37
C GLU A 54 21.56 -11.14 12.02
N ILE A 55 21.37 -10.85 10.73
CA ILE A 55 21.03 -9.50 10.29
C ILE A 55 19.63 -9.11 10.76
N ILE A 56 18.67 -10.03 10.69
CA ILE A 56 17.31 -9.78 11.17
C ILE A 56 17.30 -9.45 12.66
N HIS A 57 18.00 -10.22 13.48
CA HIS A 57 18.12 -9.93 14.90
C HIS A 57 18.75 -8.56 15.15
N ARG A 58 19.79 -8.20 14.39
CA ARG A 58 20.41 -6.88 14.49
C ARG A 58 19.45 -5.74 14.14
N LEU A 59 18.65 -5.89 13.08
CA LEU A 59 17.66 -4.92 12.65
C LEU A 59 16.56 -4.71 13.69
N ILE A 60 16.05 -5.79 14.29
CA ILE A 60 14.95 -5.76 15.26
C ILE A 60 15.43 -5.40 16.67
N ASN A 61 16.71 -5.50 16.96
CA ASN A 61 17.28 -5.29 18.30
C ASN A 61 17.01 -3.90 18.91
N LYS A 62 16.68 -2.91 18.09
CA LYS A 62 16.24 -1.58 18.56
C LYS A 62 14.91 -1.65 19.35
N TRP A 63 14.11 -2.71 19.17
CA TRP A 63 12.76 -2.88 19.75
C TRP A 63 12.63 -4.12 20.64
N LEU A 64 13.25 -5.23 20.26
CA LEU A 64 13.10 -6.53 20.92
C LEU A 64 14.43 -7.27 20.97
N SER A 65 14.67 -7.95 22.09
CA SER A 65 15.78 -8.91 22.21
C SER A 65 15.42 -10.23 21.51
N PRO A 66 16.39 -10.97 20.96
CA PRO A 66 16.12 -12.25 20.27
C PRO A 66 15.37 -13.30 21.09
N SER A 67 15.44 -13.22 22.44
CA SER A 67 14.72 -14.13 23.36
C SER A 67 13.23 -13.80 23.54
N GLU A 68 12.74 -12.70 22.98
CA GLU A 68 11.36 -12.22 23.15
C GLU A 68 10.46 -12.58 21.99
N TYR A 69 11.03 -13.06 20.88
CA TYR A 69 10.27 -13.41 19.69
C TYR A 69 10.84 -14.62 18.95
N LYS A 70 10.03 -15.17 18.08
CA LYS A 70 10.41 -16.18 17.09
C LYS A 70 10.17 -15.65 15.69
N ILE A 71 11.15 -15.76 14.80
CA ILE A 71 10.99 -15.46 13.38
C ILE A 71 10.10 -16.56 12.77
N ILE A 72 8.98 -16.18 12.17
CA ILE A 72 8.04 -17.09 11.49
C ILE A 72 8.15 -17.05 9.98
N ARG A 73 8.47 -15.88 9.44
CA ARG A 73 8.60 -15.70 8.00
C ARG A 73 9.64 -14.65 7.67
N LYS A 74 10.44 -14.96 6.68
CA LYS A 74 11.35 -14.03 6.01
C LYS A 74 11.00 -14.02 4.52
N ALA A 75 10.88 -12.84 3.94
CA ALA A 75 10.65 -12.71 2.51
C ALA A 75 11.30 -11.45 2.01
N ILE A 76 12.00 -11.55 0.90
CA ILE A 76 12.49 -10.43 0.13
C ILE A 76 11.55 -10.28 -1.05
N TYR A 77 11.05 -9.08 -1.27
CA TYR A 77 10.20 -8.78 -2.41
C TYR A 77 10.57 -7.42 -2.99
N GLN A 78 10.29 -7.25 -4.25
CA GLN A 78 10.42 -5.98 -4.95
C GLN A 78 9.03 -5.49 -5.30
N PHE A 79 8.73 -4.27 -4.94
CA PHE A 79 7.48 -3.63 -5.34
C PHE A 79 7.72 -2.65 -6.48
N HIS A 80 6.65 -2.34 -7.19
CA HIS A 80 6.68 -1.49 -8.37
C HIS A 80 5.56 -0.45 -8.30
N SER A 81 5.77 0.68 -8.96
CA SER A 81 4.75 1.69 -9.22
C SER A 81 4.41 1.63 -10.69
N VAL A 82 3.44 0.81 -11.07
CA VAL A 82 3.06 0.62 -12.47
C VAL A 82 1.54 0.66 -12.64
N LEU A 83 1.13 1.20 -13.78
CA LEU A 83 -0.27 1.28 -14.19
C LEU A 83 -0.36 0.87 -15.66
N ALA A 84 -1.21 -0.12 -15.96
CA ALA A 84 -1.44 -0.54 -17.34
C ALA A 84 -2.02 0.60 -18.18
N SER A 85 -1.56 0.70 -19.42
CA SER A 85 -2.05 1.71 -20.37
C SER A 85 -3.52 1.49 -20.75
N LYS A 86 -3.97 0.23 -20.72
CA LYS A 86 -5.35 -0.19 -20.96
C LYS A 86 -5.76 -1.25 -19.94
N PHE A 87 -7.00 -1.14 -19.44
CA PHE A 87 -7.60 -2.15 -18.58
C PHE A 87 -8.51 -3.10 -19.38
N ARG A 88 -8.96 -2.66 -20.56
CA ARG A 88 -9.75 -3.48 -21.49
C ARG A 88 -9.17 -3.40 -22.91
N ILE A 89 -9.03 -4.54 -23.58
CA ILE A 89 -8.80 -4.63 -25.03
C ILE A 89 -9.69 -5.77 -25.56
N GLY A 90 -10.75 -5.41 -26.27
CA GLY A 90 -11.75 -6.39 -26.74
C GLY A 90 -12.35 -7.17 -25.57
N ASN A 91 -12.17 -8.49 -25.57
CA ASN A 91 -12.68 -9.38 -24.51
C ASN A 91 -11.63 -9.70 -23.43
N CYS A 92 -10.47 -9.03 -23.45
CA CYS A 92 -9.43 -9.19 -22.44
C CYS A 92 -9.52 -8.05 -21.44
N PHE A 93 -9.50 -8.39 -20.13
CA PHE A 93 -9.54 -7.45 -19.02
C PHE A 93 -8.35 -7.67 -18.10
N LEU A 94 -7.76 -6.59 -17.61
CA LEU A 94 -6.76 -6.62 -16.54
C LEU A 94 -7.41 -6.10 -15.26
N MET A 95 -7.08 -6.72 -14.11
CA MET A 95 -7.54 -6.29 -12.80
C MET A 95 -6.51 -6.60 -11.72
N GLY A 96 -6.57 -5.89 -10.60
CA GLY A 96 -5.62 -6.05 -9.50
C GLY A 96 -4.18 -5.85 -9.97
N ASP A 97 -3.23 -6.64 -9.46
CA ASP A 97 -1.80 -6.51 -9.75
C ASP A 97 -1.45 -6.65 -11.23
N ALA A 98 -2.31 -7.27 -12.04
CA ALA A 98 -2.15 -7.32 -13.49
C ALA A 98 -2.43 -5.97 -14.17
N ALA A 99 -3.26 -5.14 -13.57
CA ALA A 99 -3.62 -3.81 -14.07
C ALA A 99 -2.80 -2.68 -13.42
N HIS A 100 -2.48 -2.81 -12.13
CA HIS A 100 -1.75 -1.81 -11.36
C HIS A 100 -1.01 -2.43 -10.18
N GLN A 101 0.20 -1.97 -9.95
CA GLN A 101 1.00 -2.33 -8.78
C GLN A 101 1.43 -1.06 -8.07
N ASN A 102 1.36 -1.05 -6.76
CA ASN A 102 1.75 0.07 -5.93
C ASN A 102 2.65 -0.38 -4.78
N PRO A 103 3.55 0.49 -4.30
CA PRO A 103 4.28 0.25 -3.06
C PRO A 103 3.33 -0.04 -1.89
N PRO A 104 3.76 -0.81 -0.87
CA PRO A 104 2.88 -1.29 0.19
C PRO A 104 2.49 -0.23 1.21
N PHE A 105 3.03 0.98 1.15
CA PHE A 105 2.95 2.00 2.18
C PHE A 105 1.53 2.44 2.56
N MET A 106 0.57 2.31 1.64
CA MET A 106 -0.85 2.57 1.91
C MET A 106 -1.63 1.34 2.35
N GLY A 107 -1.11 0.13 2.14
CA GLY A 107 -1.84 -1.11 2.38
C GLY A 107 -3.05 -1.33 1.46
N GLU A 108 -3.17 -0.62 0.33
CA GLU A 108 -4.36 -0.56 -0.52
C GLU A 108 -4.37 -1.56 -1.69
N GLY A 109 -3.28 -2.28 -1.95
CA GLY A 109 -3.19 -3.18 -3.11
C GLY A 109 -4.30 -4.22 -3.17
N LEU A 110 -4.49 -4.98 -2.09
CA LEU A 110 -5.55 -5.99 -2.00
C LEU A 110 -6.94 -5.38 -2.17
N MET A 111 -7.22 -4.26 -1.51
CA MET A 111 -8.53 -3.62 -1.57
C MET A 111 -8.81 -3.00 -2.93
N SER A 112 -7.78 -2.49 -3.63
CA SER A 112 -7.92 -2.05 -5.02
C SER A 112 -8.32 -3.19 -5.94
N GLY A 113 -7.70 -4.37 -5.80
CA GLY A 113 -8.07 -5.56 -6.55
C GLY A 113 -9.51 -6.03 -6.27
N TYR A 114 -9.96 -5.96 -5.01
CA TYR A 114 -11.36 -6.25 -4.67
C TYR A 114 -12.33 -5.25 -5.31
N ARG A 115 -12.00 -3.97 -5.32
CA ARG A 115 -12.83 -2.96 -5.99
C ARG A 115 -12.91 -3.21 -7.50
N ASP A 116 -11.81 -3.63 -8.13
CA ASP A 116 -11.82 -4.01 -9.54
C ASP A 116 -12.71 -5.22 -9.79
N ALA A 117 -12.55 -6.27 -8.99
CA ALA A 117 -13.36 -7.49 -9.10
C ALA A 117 -14.86 -7.20 -8.92
N TYR A 118 -15.20 -6.40 -7.92
CA TYR A 118 -16.57 -5.99 -7.67
C TYR A 118 -17.14 -5.18 -8.82
N ASN A 119 -16.39 -4.21 -9.34
CA ASN A 119 -16.81 -3.33 -10.42
C ASN A 119 -17.03 -4.12 -11.73
N LEU A 120 -16.10 -5.03 -12.08
CA LEU A 120 -16.15 -5.77 -13.34
C LEU A 120 -17.13 -6.93 -13.33
N SER A 121 -17.28 -7.65 -12.21
CA SER A 121 -18.03 -8.90 -12.16
C SER A 121 -19.52 -8.76 -12.51
N TRP A 122 -20.20 -7.76 -11.97
CA TRP A 122 -21.62 -7.54 -12.26
C TRP A 122 -21.83 -7.01 -13.68
N LYS A 123 -20.91 -6.21 -14.21
CA LYS A 123 -20.95 -5.72 -15.59
C LYS A 123 -20.83 -6.87 -16.58
N LEU A 124 -19.85 -7.76 -16.33
CA LEU A 124 -19.73 -9.00 -17.13
C LEU A 124 -20.97 -9.85 -17.04
N ALA A 125 -21.52 -10.05 -15.84
CA ALA A 125 -22.72 -10.85 -15.65
C ALA A 125 -23.94 -10.25 -16.40
N CYS A 126 -24.04 -8.91 -16.44
CA CYS A 126 -25.12 -8.22 -17.15
C CYS A 126 -25.01 -8.41 -18.67
N VAL A 127 -23.82 -8.20 -19.21
CA VAL A 127 -23.58 -8.32 -20.66
C VAL A 127 -23.70 -9.78 -21.13
N LEU A 128 -23.11 -10.72 -20.38
CA LEU A 128 -23.16 -12.16 -20.76
C LEU A 128 -24.53 -12.78 -20.67
N LYS A 129 -25.47 -12.15 -19.97
CA LYS A 129 -26.89 -12.57 -19.90
C LYS A 129 -27.80 -11.80 -20.87
N ASP A 130 -27.22 -11.10 -21.83
CA ASP A 130 -27.90 -10.25 -22.81
C ASP A 130 -28.83 -9.18 -22.22
N ASN A 131 -28.57 -8.76 -20.97
CA ASN A 131 -29.35 -7.73 -20.30
C ASN A 131 -28.77 -6.30 -20.50
N CYS A 132 -27.51 -6.20 -20.95
CA CYS A 132 -26.80 -4.94 -21.15
C CYS A 132 -25.96 -4.96 -22.43
N SER A 133 -25.75 -3.77 -22.99
CA SER A 133 -24.82 -3.58 -24.11
C SER A 133 -23.38 -3.82 -23.69
N ASP A 134 -22.54 -4.27 -24.62
CA ASP A 134 -21.10 -4.46 -24.44
C ASP A 134 -20.38 -3.16 -24.04
N GLU A 135 -20.94 -1.99 -24.41
CA GLU A 135 -20.44 -0.66 -24.03
C GLU A 135 -20.38 -0.48 -22.49
N LEU A 136 -21.20 -1.21 -21.72
CA LEU A 136 -21.12 -1.20 -20.27
C LEU A 136 -19.73 -1.61 -19.77
N LEU A 137 -19.05 -2.51 -20.47
CA LEU A 137 -17.73 -3.01 -20.08
C LEU A 137 -16.63 -1.97 -20.27
N ASP A 138 -16.83 -0.95 -21.12
CA ASP A 138 -15.87 0.18 -21.28
C ASP A 138 -15.85 1.06 -20.04
N SER A 139 -16.97 1.12 -19.32
CA SER A 139 -17.03 1.89 -18.07
C SER A 139 -16.11 1.32 -16.99
N TYR A 140 -15.70 0.06 -17.06
CA TYR A 140 -14.75 -0.53 -16.11
C TYR A 140 -13.41 0.25 -16.09
N GLU A 141 -12.78 0.46 -17.24
CA GLU A 141 -11.53 1.23 -17.33
C GLU A 141 -11.75 2.68 -16.89
N LEU A 142 -12.85 3.30 -17.33
CA LEU A 142 -13.17 4.70 -17.01
C LEU A 142 -13.33 4.93 -15.51
N GLU A 143 -13.93 3.97 -14.81
CA GLU A 143 -14.20 4.08 -13.38
C GLU A 143 -13.00 3.64 -12.52
N ARG A 144 -12.31 2.56 -12.92
CA ARG A 144 -11.28 1.96 -12.06
C ARG A 144 -9.90 2.54 -12.25
N LYS A 145 -9.52 2.90 -13.48
CA LYS A 145 -8.17 3.37 -13.79
C LYS A 145 -7.79 4.68 -13.09
N PRO A 146 -8.66 5.72 -12.98
CA PRO A 146 -8.34 6.92 -12.23
C PRO A 146 -8.08 6.64 -10.74
N HIS A 147 -8.86 5.74 -10.13
CA HIS A 147 -8.64 5.32 -8.77
C HIS A 147 -7.33 4.55 -8.60
N ALA A 148 -7.06 3.57 -9.46
CA ALA A 148 -5.81 2.82 -9.44
C ALA A 148 -4.59 3.74 -9.60
N LYS A 149 -4.67 4.72 -10.52
CA LYS A 149 -3.65 5.75 -10.70
C LYS A 149 -3.41 6.52 -9.39
N PHE A 150 -4.48 6.99 -8.75
CA PHE A 150 -4.39 7.69 -7.47
C PHE A 150 -3.66 6.85 -6.41
N VAL A 151 -4.03 5.57 -6.24
CA VAL A 151 -3.40 4.69 -5.26
C VAL A 151 -1.92 4.49 -5.57
N VAL A 152 -1.56 4.26 -6.84
CA VAL A 152 -0.16 4.07 -7.27
C VAL A 152 0.67 5.32 -6.99
N GLU A 153 0.20 6.50 -7.40
CA GLU A 153 0.91 7.77 -7.24
C GLU A 153 1.08 8.16 -5.76
N ASN A 154 0.03 8.00 -4.96
CA ASN A 154 0.11 8.35 -3.53
C ASN A 154 0.95 7.35 -2.74
N SER A 155 0.89 6.06 -3.07
CA SER A 155 1.78 5.08 -2.44
C SER A 155 3.25 5.38 -2.74
N ALA A 156 3.58 5.78 -3.97
CA ALA A 156 4.93 6.21 -4.32
C ALA A 156 5.34 7.48 -3.57
N GLY A 157 4.44 8.48 -3.48
CA GLY A 157 4.67 9.72 -2.75
C GLY A 157 4.97 9.53 -1.26
N ILE A 158 4.41 8.49 -0.63
CA ILE A 158 4.79 8.15 0.76
C ILE A 158 6.24 7.66 0.82
N GLY A 159 6.69 6.88 -0.15
CA GLY A 159 8.09 6.47 -0.23
C GLY A 159 9.03 7.67 -0.34
N GLU A 160 8.74 8.61 -1.26
CA GLU A 160 9.49 9.86 -1.41
C GLU A 160 9.51 10.69 -0.11
N LEU A 161 8.38 10.74 0.60
CA LEU A 161 8.27 11.44 1.89
C LEU A 161 9.12 10.75 2.97
N MET A 162 9.14 9.42 3.02
CA MET A 162 9.99 8.69 3.97
C MET A 162 11.47 8.97 3.73
N GLU A 163 11.92 9.00 2.47
CA GLU A 163 13.28 9.36 2.09
C GLU A 163 13.59 10.80 2.51
N ALA A 164 12.71 11.74 2.22
CA ALA A 164 12.89 13.14 2.60
C ALA A 164 13.02 13.33 4.12
N TYR A 165 12.22 12.61 4.92
CA TYR A 165 12.36 12.65 6.39
C TYR A 165 13.64 11.99 6.89
N ALA A 166 14.09 10.92 6.23
CA ALA A 166 15.35 10.25 6.60
C ALA A 166 16.59 11.12 6.34
N ASP A 167 16.55 11.94 5.28
CA ASP A 167 17.63 12.83 4.88
C ASP A 167 17.61 14.19 5.65
N ALA A 168 16.46 14.58 6.18
CA ALA A 168 16.28 15.85 6.87
C ALA A 168 17.02 15.86 8.23
N LYS A 169 17.72 16.97 8.53
CA LYS A 169 18.31 17.19 9.86
C LYS A 169 17.28 17.62 10.89
N ASP A 170 16.27 18.35 10.45
CA ASP A 170 15.10 18.75 11.23
C ASP A 170 13.85 18.33 10.44
N PRO A 171 12.86 17.66 11.07
CA PRO A 171 11.61 17.31 10.40
C PRO A 171 10.87 18.49 9.74
N ASN A 172 11.11 19.72 10.23
CA ASN A 172 10.54 20.93 9.65
C ASN A 172 11.22 21.36 8.33
N ASP A 173 12.37 20.77 8.00
CA ASP A 173 13.08 21.05 6.74
C ASP A 173 12.47 20.26 5.55
N VAL A 174 11.57 19.31 5.81
CA VAL A 174 10.89 18.53 4.76
C VAL A 174 9.93 19.45 4.00
N PRO A 175 10.00 19.48 2.64
CA PRO A 175 9.16 20.36 1.83
C PRO A 175 7.66 20.09 2.08
N GLU A 176 6.89 21.15 2.33
CA GLU A 176 5.44 21.09 2.57
C GLU A 176 4.68 20.42 1.42
N GLU A 177 5.19 20.56 0.19
CA GLU A 177 4.62 19.89 -0.98
C GLU A 177 4.67 18.35 -0.86
N LEU A 178 5.77 17.80 -0.34
CA LEU A 178 5.88 16.35 -0.10
C LEU A 178 4.99 15.91 1.05
N VAL A 179 4.95 16.71 2.13
CA VAL A 179 4.07 16.45 3.28
C VAL A 179 2.62 16.41 2.84
N SER A 180 2.17 17.37 2.02
CA SER A 180 0.80 17.43 1.53
C SER A 180 0.47 16.28 0.57
N LYS A 181 1.40 15.83 -0.27
CA LYS A 181 1.22 14.64 -1.12
C LYS A 181 1.09 13.36 -0.29
N GLY A 182 1.92 13.21 0.74
CA GLY A 182 1.93 12.00 1.56
C GLY A 182 0.77 11.88 2.54
N TYR A 183 0.35 12.99 3.15
CA TYR A 183 -0.67 13.00 4.21
C TYR A 183 -2.00 13.64 3.81
N GLY A 184 -2.03 14.54 2.86
CA GLY A 184 -3.28 15.15 2.37
C GLY A 184 -4.26 14.15 1.76
N SER A 185 -3.75 12.97 1.38
CA SER A 185 -4.52 11.85 0.85
C SER A 185 -5.21 11.01 1.93
N PHE A 186 -4.83 11.18 3.19
CA PHE A 186 -5.33 10.40 4.33
C PHE A 186 -6.23 11.20 5.28
N VAL A 187 -6.71 12.34 4.86
CA VAL A 187 -7.82 12.96 5.57
C VAL A 187 -8.97 11.97 5.50
N LEU A 188 -9.19 11.27 6.61
CA LEU A 188 -10.40 10.48 6.78
C LEU A 188 -11.58 11.38 6.46
N PRO A 189 -12.53 10.89 5.66
CA PRO A 189 -13.71 11.65 5.35
C PRO A 189 -14.41 12.07 6.62
N ASP A 190 -14.91 13.26 6.59
CA ASP A 190 -16.04 13.60 7.43
C ASP A 190 -17.18 12.64 7.04
N LEU A 191 -17.58 11.79 7.98
CA LEU A 191 -18.65 10.81 7.77
C LEU A 191 -19.98 11.51 7.42
N ASP A 192 -20.12 12.79 7.77
CA ASP A 192 -21.29 13.61 7.42
C ASP A 192 -21.31 14.00 5.93
N GLU A 193 -20.19 13.95 5.22
CA GLU A 193 -20.15 14.14 3.76
C GLU A 193 -20.40 12.85 2.98
N GLY A 194 -20.68 11.77 3.69
CA GLY A 194 -21.35 10.57 3.19
C GLY A 194 -20.66 9.83 2.08
N LEU A 195 -19.42 9.46 2.22
CA LEU A 195 -18.80 8.37 1.49
C LEU A 195 -17.41 8.08 2.03
N PHE A 196 -17.07 6.86 2.01
CA PHE A 196 -15.93 6.17 2.59
C PHE A 196 -14.56 6.86 2.53
N TYR A 197 -14.42 7.99 1.88
CA TYR A 197 -13.15 8.70 1.75
C TYR A 197 -13.42 10.18 1.55
N GLY A 198 -13.43 10.94 2.59
CA GLY A 198 -13.63 12.32 2.76
C GLY A 198 -13.32 13.27 1.65
N GLY A 199 -13.59 14.45 1.76
CA GLY A 199 -13.32 15.55 0.87
C GLY A 199 -14.06 15.52 -0.49
N LYS A 200 -14.53 16.67 -0.91
CA LYS A 200 -15.25 16.85 -2.18
C LYS A 200 -14.47 16.30 -3.40
N ALA A 201 -13.15 16.47 -3.44
CA ALA A 201 -12.31 16.01 -4.53
C ALA A 201 -12.25 14.48 -4.62
N ILE A 202 -12.18 13.80 -3.50
CA ILE A 202 -12.20 12.34 -3.45
C ILE A 202 -13.59 11.83 -3.79
N LYS A 203 -14.63 12.48 -3.31
CA LYS A 203 -16.01 12.17 -3.66
C LYS A 203 -16.29 12.30 -5.16
N GLU A 204 -15.80 13.34 -5.79
CA GLU A 204 -15.91 13.53 -7.24
C GLU A 204 -15.09 12.49 -8.02
N MET A 205 -13.92 12.10 -7.49
CA MET A 205 -13.03 11.12 -8.10
C MET A 205 -13.57 9.70 -8.02
N PHE A 206 -14.36 9.38 -6.96
CA PHE A 206 -14.88 8.05 -6.70
C PHE A 206 -16.39 7.91 -6.92
N ALA A 207 -17.10 8.99 -7.26
CA ALA A 207 -18.57 9.00 -7.34
C ALA A 207 -19.16 7.97 -8.31
N GLY A 208 -18.44 7.54 -9.33
CA GLY A 208 -18.86 6.46 -10.23
C GLY A 208 -18.29 5.08 -9.90
N GLN A 209 -17.62 4.90 -8.78
CA GLN A 209 -16.80 3.72 -8.51
C GLN A 209 -17.33 2.81 -7.39
N LEU A 210 -18.35 3.26 -6.70
CA LEU A 210 -18.94 2.54 -5.56
C LEU A 210 -20.21 1.76 -5.92
N PHE A 211 -20.65 1.84 -7.18
CA PHE A 211 -21.86 1.13 -7.64
C PHE A 211 -21.58 0.31 -8.89
#